data_c559dbab44512aa043cd648a4653811b
#
_entry.id   c559dbab44512aa043cd648a4653811b
#
_cell.length_a   1.000
_cell.length_b   1.000
_cell.length_c   1.000
_cell.angle_alpha   90.00
_cell.angle_beta   90.00
_cell.angle_gamma   90.00
#
_symmetry.space_group_name_H-M   'P 1'
#
loop_
_entity.id
_entity.type
_entity.pdbx_description
1 polymer ?
#
loop_
_entity_poly.entity_id
_entity_poly.type
_entity_poly.pdbx_seq_one_letter_code
_entity_poly.pdbx_strand_id
1 'polypeptide(L)'
;MSWLDTIKALAPTVASALGGPLAGAAVTAIGALIGLSEPTQDKIKTVIENGSLTGEQISGLRQLEMKYKDEEAERGFRYSELEFKNVDSARTRDADIVKTTGHNYRADTMYVLAVIVICALVYLIWRDPNINEY
;
A
#
# COMPACT_ATOMS: atom_id res chain seq x y z
N MET A 1 2.39 17.62 27.44
CA MET A 1 2.65 16.76 26.26
C MET A 1 1.68 15.61 26.29
N SER A 2 1.02 15.32 25.16
CA SER A 2 0.14 14.15 25.08
C SER A 2 1.00 12.87 25.16
N TRP A 3 0.47 11.81 25.78
CA TRP A 3 1.11 10.49 25.81
C TRP A 3 1.52 10.01 24.41
N LEU A 4 0.69 10.34 23.42
CA LEU A 4 0.93 10.00 22.01
C LEU A 4 2.15 10.76 21.46
N ASP A 5 2.38 12.00 21.87
CA ASP A 5 3.54 12.78 21.45
C ASP A 5 4.83 12.19 22.02
N THR A 6 4.76 11.67 23.25
CA THR A 6 5.88 10.95 23.88
C THR A 6 6.21 9.67 23.10
N ILE A 7 5.19 8.87 22.72
CA ILE A 7 5.42 7.68 21.91
C ILE A 7 5.93 8.07 20.51
N LYS A 8 5.37 9.09 19.86
CA LYS A 8 5.85 9.57 18.56
C LYS A 8 7.32 10.01 18.59
N ALA A 9 7.76 10.60 19.67
CA ALA A 9 9.16 11.01 19.82
C ALA A 9 10.13 9.83 20.01
N LEU A 10 9.67 8.75 20.64
CA LEU A 10 10.48 7.56 20.95
C LEU A 10 10.36 6.44 19.91
N ALA A 11 9.16 6.27 19.36
CA ALA A 11 8.78 5.15 18.49
C ALA A 11 7.70 5.61 17.47
N PRO A 12 8.07 6.38 16.43
CA PRO A 12 7.11 6.97 15.50
C PRO A 12 6.35 5.92 14.66
N THR A 13 6.96 4.81 14.28
CA THR A 13 6.31 3.72 13.54
C THR A 13 5.28 2.99 14.42
N VAL A 14 5.63 2.75 15.69
CA VAL A 14 4.71 2.18 16.69
C VAL A 14 3.53 3.12 16.95
N ALA A 15 3.78 4.44 17.03
CA ALA A 15 2.72 5.44 17.17
C ALA A 15 1.76 5.44 15.97
N SER A 16 2.28 5.27 14.76
CA SER A 16 1.47 5.14 13.54
C SER A 16 0.63 3.86 13.56
N ALA A 17 1.18 2.76 14.06
CA ALA A 17 0.48 1.49 14.21
C ALA A 17 -0.71 1.58 15.19
N LEU A 18 -0.61 2.42 16.25
CA LEU A 18 -1.71 2.67 17.20
C LEU A 18 -2.95 3.30 16.55
N GLY A 19 -2.79 4.05 15.46
CA GLY A 19 -3.89 4.64 14.69
C GLY A 19 -4.38 3.78 13.52
N GLY A 20 -3.77 2.62 13.28
CA GLY A 20 -3.99 1.76 12.12
C GLY A 20 -4.57 0.39 12.44
N PRO A 21 -4.63 -0.51 11.44
CA PRO A 21 -5.16 -1.87 11.60
C PRO A 21 -4.34 -2.74 12.58
N LEU A 22 -3.14 -2.34 12.93
CA LEU A 22 -2.26 -3.01 13.88
C LEU A 22 -2.37 -2.46 15.31
N ALA A 23 -3.35 -1.60 15.60
CA ALA A 23 -3.49 -0.94 16.89
C ALA A 23 -3.53 -1.92 18.07
N GLY A 24 -4.24 -3.04 17.94
CA GLY A 24 -4.29 -4.07 18.97
C GLY A 24 -2.93 -4.69 19.27
N ALA A 25 -2.14 -5.00 18.23
CA ALA A 25 -0.80 -5.55 18.39
C ALA A 25 0.17 -4.53 19.03
N ALA A 26 0.09 -3.28 18.61
CA ALA A 26 0.91 -2.19 19.17
C ALA A 26 0.58 -1.95 20.65
N VAL A 27 -0.71 -1.90 21.01
CA VAL A 27 -1.17 -1.76 22.41
C VAL A 27 -0.66 -2.92 23.26
N THR A 28 -0.77 -4.16 22.75
CA THR A 28 -0.29 -5.34 23.48
C THR A 28 1.23 -5.31 23.69
N ALA A 29 2.00 -4.93 22.65
CA ALA A 29 3.45 -4.87 22.71
C ALA A 29 3.94 -3.76 23.68
N ILE A 30 3.34 -2.58 23.62
CA ILE A 30 3.66 -1.49 24.56
C ILE A 30 3.26 -1.90 25.97
N GLY A 31 2.07 -2.46 26.15
CA GLY A 31 1.58 -2.87 27.47
C GLY A 31 2.45 -3.94 28.13
N ALA A 32 2.90 -4.93 27.39
CA ALA A 32 3.85 -5.92 27.86
C ALA A 32 5.17 -5.30 28.32
N LEU A 33 5.66 -4.29 27.59
CA LEU A 33 6.91 -3.60 27.87
C LEU A 33 6.84 -2.75 29.14
N ILE A 34 5.68 -2.13 29.42
CA ILE A 34 5.46 -1.34 30.65
C ILE A 34 4.88 -2.18 31.82
N GLY A 35 4.71 -3.51 31.61
CA GLY A 35 4.32 -4.44 32.67
C GLY A 35 2.81 -4.47 32.95
N LEU A 36 1.96 -4.11 31.98
CA LEU A 36 0.50 -4.20 32.13
C LEU A 36 0.01 -5.62 31.82
N SER A 37 -0.71 -6.22 32.77
CA SER A 37 -1.34 -7.54 32.57
C SER A 37 -2.53 -7.47 31.58
N GLU A 38 -3.23 -6.35 31.51
CA GLU A 38 -4.30 -6.10 30.55
C GLU A 38 -4.04 -4.77 29.83
N PRO A 39 -3.33 -4.79 28.69
CA PRO A 39 -2.96 -3.58 27.98
C PRO A 39 -4.18 -2.99 27.27
N THR A 40 -4.52 -1.75 27.66
CA THR A 40 -5.50 -0.92 26.97
C THR A 40 -4.86 0.45 26.69
N GLN A 41 -5.35 1.16 25.68
CA GLN A 41 -4.83 2.49 25.36
C GLN A 41 -4.93 3.44 26.55
N ASP A 42 -6.02 3.38 27.31
CA ASP A 42 -6.25 4.25 28.49
C ASP A 42 -5.25 3.95 29.61
N LYS A 43 -4.95 2.69 29.88
CA LYS A 43 -3.96 2.30 30.88
C LYS A 43 -2.54 2.74 30.46
N ILE A 44 -2.18 2.55 29.19
CA ILE A 44 -0.89 3.01 28.63
C ILE A 44 -0.79 4.53 28.75
N LYS A 45 -1.85 5.26 28.38
CA LYS A 45 -1.94 6.70 28.51
C LYS A 45 -1.66 7.15 29.95
N THR A 46 -2.33 6.53 30.93
CA THR A 46 -2.17 6.88 32.35
C THR A 46 -0.75 6.67 32.84
N VAL A 47 -0.10 5.58 32.46
CA VAL A 47 1.30 5.30 32.83
C VAL A 47 2.27 6.30 32.23
N ILE A 48 2.10 6.64 30.96
CA ILE A 48 2.99 7.58 30.26
C ILE A 48 2.78 9.01 30.75
N GLU A 49 1.54 9.46 30.95
CA GLU A 49 1.22 10.81 31.42
C GLU A 49 1.70 11.04 32.86
N ASN A 50 1.71 10.01 33.70
CA ASN A 50 2.28 10.07 35.05
C ASN A 50 3.82 10.12 35.05
N GLY A 51 4.48 10.14 33.89
CA GLY A 51 5.92 10.29 33.77
C GLY A 51 6.74 9.11 34.31
N SER A 52 6.16 7.93 34.45
CA SER A 52 6.75 6.77 35.12
C SER A 52 7.50 5.81 34.18
N LEU A 53 7.89 6.25 32.98
CA LEU A 53 8.71 5.43 32.08
C LEU A 53 10.16 5.33 32.59
N THR A 54 10.59 4.11 32.87
CA THR A 54 11.97 3.83 33.25
C THR A 54 12.90 3.85 32.03
N GLY A 55 14.20 3.99 32.26
CA GLY A 55 15.22 3.94 31.20
C GLY A 55 15.15 2.63 30.39
N GLU A 56 14.84 1.51 31.05
CA GLU A 56 14.67 0.20 30.41
C GLU A 56 13.43 0.19 29.49
N GLN A 57 12.32 0.78 29.92
CA GLN A 57 11.10 0.88 29.10
C GLN A 57 11.30 1.79 27.89
N ILE A 58 12.06 2.88 28.03
CA ILE A 58 12.43 3.74 26.91
C ILE A 58 13.31 2.98 25.90
N SER A 59 14.28 2.21 26.39
CA SER A 59 15.13 1.36 25.55
C SER A 59 14.30 0.30 24.82
N GLY A 60 13.36 -0.34 25.53
CA GLY A 60 12.45 -1.31 24.96
C GLY A 60 11.53 -0.73 23.87
N LEU A 61 11.02 0.50 24.06
CA LEU A 61 10.24 1.20 23.02
C LEU A 61 11.07 1.45 21.77
N ARG A 62 12.36 1.78 21.89
CA ARG A 62 13.24 1.94 20.72
C ARG A 62 13.51 0.61 20.01
N GLN A 63 13.67 -0.48 20.75
CA GLN A 63 13.82 -1.82 20.15
C GLN A 63 12.53 -2.24 19.44
N LEU A 64 11.38 -1.95 20.02
CA LEU A 64 10.08 -2.18 19.41
C LEU A 64 9.93 -1.38 18.11
N GLU A 65 10.38 -0.12 18.09
CA GLU A 65 10.39 0.72 16.88
C GLU A 65 11.22 0.08 15.75
N MET A 66 12.42 -0.39 16.06
CA MET A 66 13.28 -1.07 15.07
C MET A 66 12.58 -2.29 14.49
N LYS A 67 11.97 -3.12 15.35
CA LYS A 67 11.23 -4.31 14.91
C LYS A 67 10.04 -3.97 14.00
N TYR A 68 9.23 -2.96 14.36
CA TYR A 68 8.10 -2.52 13.53
C TYR A 68 8.56 -1.93 12.20
N LYS A 69 9.67 -1.23 12.19
CA LYS A 69 10.28 -0.66 10.98
C LYS A 69 10.78 -1.74 10.02
N ASP A 70 11.42 -2.78 10.56
CA ASP A 70 11.87 -3.93 9.78
C ASP A 70 10.68 -4.72 9.20
N GLU A 71 9.62 -4.94 10.00
CA GLU A 71 8.41 -5.60 9.53
C GLU A 71 7.65 -4.78 8.46
N GLU A 72 7.68 -3.44 8.55
CA GLU A 72 7.09 -2.56 7.55
C GLU A 72 7.89 -2.59 6.24
N ALA A 73 9.22 -2.57 6.34
CA ALA A 73 10.11 -2.71 5.18
C ALA A 73 9.92 -4.08 4.50
N GLU A 74 9.82 -5.15 5.26
CA GLU A 74 9.60 -6.50 4.73
C GLU A 74 8.23 -6.62 4.04
N ARG A 75 7.19 -6.02 4.61
CA ARG A 75 5.87 -5.94 3.96
C ARG A 75 5.94 -5.16 2.64
N GLY A 76 6.60 -4.02 2.62
CA GLY A 76 6.81 -3.24 1.39
C GLY A 76 7.53 -4.06 0.31
N PHE A 77 8.53 -4.83 0.69
CA PHE A 77 9.27 -5.71 -0.22
C PHE A 77 8.37 -6.82 -0.80
N ARG A 78 7.55 -7.45 0.03
CA ARG A 78 6.59 -8.50 -0.42
C ARG A 78 5.53 -7.94 -1.38
N TYR A 79 5.04 -6.72 -1.15
CA TYR A 79 4.10 -6.08 -2.06
C TYR A 79 4.72 -5.82 -3.44
N SER A 80 5.94 -5.29 -3.48
CA SER A 80 6.65 -5.06 -4.75
C SER A 80 6.94 -6.38 -5.47
N GLU A 81 7.34 -7.44 -4.77
CA GLU A 81 7.56 -8.77 -5.35
C GLU A 81 6.28 -9.36 -5.95
N LEU A 82 5.14 -9.22 -5.25
CA LEU A 82 3.83 -9.67 -5.76
C LEU A 82 3.42 -8.88 -7.01
N GLU A 83 3.67 -7.58 -7.04
CA GLU A 83 3.39 -6.74 -8.20
C GLU A 83 4.24 -7.15 -9.40
N PHE A 84 5.54 -7.39 -9.21
CA PHE A 84 6.41 -7.93 -10.25
C PHE A 84 5.95 -9.29 -10.76
N LYS A 85 5.60 -10.22 -9.87
CA LYS A 85 5.07 -11.55 -10.24
C LYS A 85 3.76 -11.45 -11.01
N ASN A 86 2.87 -10.52 -10.65
CA ASN A 86 1.62 -10.30 -11.37
C ASN A 86 1.85 -9.78 -12.79
N VAL A 87 2.77 -8.83 -12.96
CA VAL A 87 3.15 -8.29 -14.28
C VAL A 87 3.80 -9.39 -15.14
N ASP A 88 4.69 -10.18 -14.57
CA ASP A 88 5.37 -11.27 -15.28
C ASP A 88 4.39 -12.38 -15.68
N SER A 89 3.47 -12.75 -14.79
CA SER A 89 2.40 -13.71 -15.07
C SER A 89 1.45 -13.24 -16.18
N ALA A 90 1.19 -11.93 -16.26
CA ALA A 90 0.38 -11.35 -17.34
C ALA A 90 1.11 -11.43 -18.68
N ARG A 91 2.41 -11.10 -18.71
CA ARG A 91 3.25 -11.19 -19.92
C ARG A 91 3.40 -12.63 -20.41
N THR A 92 3.58 -13.57 -19.48
CA THR A 92 3.70 -15.01 -19.83
C THR A 92 2.40 -15.52 -20.40
N ARG A 93 1.25 -15.18 -19.83
CA ARG A 93 -0.09 -15.54 -20.37
C ARG A 93 -0.30 -14.95 -21.77
N ASP A 94 0.03 -13.68 -22.00
CA ASP A 94 -0.10 -13.06 -23.31
C ASP A 94 0.81 -13.76 -24.34
N ALA A 95 2.05 -14.12 -23.97
CA ALA A 95 2.96 -14.88 -24.83
C ALA A 95 2.46 -16.29 -25.13
N ASP A 96 1.86 -16.99 -24.18
CA ASP A 96 1.31 -18.33 -24.36
C ASP A 96 0.04 -18.30 -25.24
N ILE A 97 -0.80 -17.28 -25.11
CA ILE A 97 -1.96 -17.07 -25.99
C ILE A 97 -1.50 -16.84 -27.43
N VAL A 98 -0.48 -16.01 -27.64
CA VAL A 98 0.10 -15.77 -28.98
C VAL A 98 0.71 -17.04 -29.57
N LYS A 99 1.39 -17.86 -28.75
CA LYS A 99 1.96 -19.14 -29.20
C LYS A 99 0.91 -20.18 -29.56
N THR A 100 -0.20 -20.25 -28.83
CA THR A 100 -1.25 -21.26 -29.01
C THR A 100 -2.25 -20.89 -30.10
N THR A 101 -2.58 -19.61 -30.25
CA THR A 101 -3.57 -19.12 -31.21
C THR A 101 -2.99 -18.49 -32.46
N GLY A 102 -1.69 -18.17 -32.46
CA GLY A 102 -1.04 -17.43 -33.55
C GLY A 102 -1.52 -15.97 -33.70
N HIS A 103 -2.45 -15.54 -32.87
CA HIS A 103 -3.07 -14.22 -32.91
C HIS A 103 -3.01 -13.54 -31.55
N ASN A 104 -2.66 -12.25 -31.57
CA ASN A 104 -2.73 -11.40 -30.38
C ASN A 104 -4.08 -10.67 -30.37
N TYR A 105 -5.13 -11.31 -29.82
CA TYR A 105 -6.50 -10.78 -29.79
C TYR A 105 -6.58 -9.34 -29.26
N ARG A 106 -5.70 -8.94 -28.38
CA ARG A 106 -5.64 -7.58 -27.85
C ARG A 106 -5.17 -6.57 -28.90
N ALA A 107 -4.12 -6.90 -29.64
CA ALA A 107 -3.61 -6.05 -30.70
C ALA A 107 -4.62 -6.01 -31.88
N ASP A 108 -5.21 -7.15 -32.21
CA ASP A 108 -6.17 -7.27 -33.31
C ASP A 108 -7.46 -6.49 -33.02
N THR A 109 -8.00 -6.55 -31.79
CA THR A 109 -9.20 -5.77 -31.41
C THR A 109 -8.93 -4.27 -31.38
N MET A 110 -7.75 -3.82 -30.94
CA MET A 110 -7.38 -2.41 -31.00
C MET A 110 -7.22 -1.91 -32.43
N TYR A 111 -6.65 -2.74 -33.32
CA TYR A 111 -6.54 -2.42 -34.74
C TYR A 111 -7.91 -2.30 -35.42
N VAL A 112 -8.80 -3.24 -35.17
CA VAL A 112 -10.18 -3.21 -35.70
C VAL A 112 -10.93 -1.97 -35.19
N LEU A 113 -10.84 -1.64 -33.90
CA LEU A 113 -11.43 -0.43 -33.35
C LEU A 113 -10.89 0.84 -34.02
N ALA A 114 -9.56 0.94 -34.21
CA ALA A 114 -8.96 2.07 -34.89
C ALA A 114 -9.46 2.23 -36.32
N VAL A 115 -9.57 1.13 -37.08
CA VAL A 115 -10.12 1.14 -38.44
C VAL A 115 -11.57 1.61 -38.46
N ILE A 116 -12.40 1.13 -37.54
CA ILE A 116 -13.82 1.54 -37.42
C ILE A 116 -13.92 3.05 -37.17
N VAL A 117 -13.12 3.59 -36.24
CA VAL A 117 -13.11 5.03 -35.92
C VAL A 117 -12.67 5.86 -37.13
N ILE A 118 -11.61 5.43 -37.84
CA ILE A 118 -11.16 6.13 -39.07
C ILE A 118 -12.24 6.11 -40.15
N CYS A 119 -12.86 4.95 -40.39
CA CYS A 119 -13.95 4.84 -41.38
C CYS A 119 -15.15 5.72 -40.99
N ALA A 120 -15.52 5.79 -39.72
CA ALA A 120 -16.58 6.66 -39.22
C ALA A 120 -16.25 8.15 -39.42
N LEU A 121 -15.01 8.57 -39.16
CA LEU A 121 -14.57 9.95 -39.40
C LEU A 121 -14.58 10.29 -40.88
N VAL A 122 -14.07 9.42 -41.74
CA VAL A 122 -14.10 9.61 -43.20
C VAL A 122 -15.55 9.72 -43.71
N TYR A 123 -16.43 8.85 -43.20
CA TYR A 123 -17.84 8.90 -43.54
C TYR A 123 -18.52 10.19 -43.13
N LEU A 124 -18.22 10.71 -41.92
CA LEU A 124 -18.75 12.00 -41.44
C LEU A 124 -18.25 13.16 -42.28
N ILE A 125 -16.95 13.20 -42.64
CA ILE A 125 -16.37 14.21 -43.50
C ILE A 125 -17.03 14.17 -44.92
N TRP A 126 -17.29 12.97 -45.45
CA TRP A 126 -17.89 12.82 -46.75
C TRP A 126 -19.40 13.19 -46.78
N ARG A 127 -20.08 12.98 -45.63
CA ARG A 127 -21.52 13.28 -45.49
C ARG A 127 -21.81 14.76 -45.29
N ASP A 128 -20.87 15.50 -44.66
CA ASP A 128 -21.02 16.93 -44.36
C ASP A 128 -20.20 17.78 -45.34
N PRO A 129 -20.84 18.35 -46.41
CA PRO A 129 -20.13 19.13 -47.42
C PRO A 129 -19.59 20.46 -46.90
N ASN A 130 -20.02 20.93 -45.75
CA ASN A 130 -19.57 22.19 -45.14
C ASN A 130 -18.20 22.15 -44.43
N ILE A 131 -17.62 20.98 -44.25
CA ILE A 131 -16.28 20.84 -43.59
C ILE A 131 -15.14 21.19 -44.59
N ASN A 132 -15.40 21.21 -45.90
CA ASN A 132 -14.41 21.48 -46.94
C ASN A 132 -14.29 22.96 -47.34
N GLU A 133 -14.97 23.86 -46.65
CA GLU A 133 -14.93 25.32 -46.95
C GLU A 133 -14.08 26.14 -45.96
N TYR A 134 -13.22 25.55 -45.12
CA TYR A 134 -12.28 26.29 -44.26
C TYR A 134 -10.85 25.96 -44.59
#